data_97060629a60b1bacc96a8e075f68250b
#
_entry.id   97060629a60b1bacc96a8e075f68250b
#
_cell.length_a   1.000
_cell.length_b   1.000
_cell.length_c   1.000
_cell.angle_alpha   90.00
_cell.angle_beta   90.00
_cell.angle_gamma   90.00
#
_symmetry.space_group_name_H-M   'P 1'
#
loop_
_entity.id
_entity.type
_entity.pdbx_description
1 polymer ?
#
loop_
_entity_poly.entity_id
_entity_poly.type
_entity_poly.pdbx_seq_one_letter_code
_entity_poly.pdbx_strand_id
1 'polypeptide(L)'
;MTAPRSSRFGAASGAVFAIVLFVASGSGDAAYLAPRAIAGLAALALFVPFLAYLCSVLRAAEGDDGWLATTALVAGTVGITVKIVSTAPALALHRAHIADGTQLHRLFDALDGGATVIALYPLAIACAAIAAAALHTAALPRWLAVGAALTALALAVNGAFLEASFVPALLLFIAWTFAASIHLSRKTWRVPGRMLAGVEAVSGN
;
A
#
# COMPACT_ATOMS: atom_id res chain seq x y z
N MET A 1 18.83 6.67 -21.64
CA MET A 1 17.51 6.03 -21.81
C MET A 1 16.60 6.47 -20.67
N THR A 2 15.47 7.08 -20.97
CA THR A 2 14.47 7.48 -19.96
C THR A 2 13.70 6.25 -19.50
N ALA A 3 13.51 6.09 -18.17
CA ALA A 3 12.69 5.02 -17.63
C ALA A 3 11.29 5.00 -18.31
N PRO A 4 10.73 3.82 -18.62
CA PRO A 4 9.44 3.72 -19.27
C PRO A 4 8.38 4.46 -18.43
N ARG A 5 7.42 5.10 -19.10
CA ARG A 5 6.36 5.91 -18.46
C ARG A 5 5.58 5.13 -17.38
N SER A 6 5.41 3.83 -17.58
CA SER A 6 4.74 2.93 -16.64
C SER A 6 5.43 2.83 -15.26
N SER A 7 6.78 2.83 -15.23
CA SER A 7 7.52 2.75 -13.96
C SER A 7 7.41 4.05 -13.13
N ARG A 8 7.34 5.20 -13.82
CA ARG A 8 7.13 6.49 -13.14
C ARG A 8 5.73 6.60 -12.56
N PHE A 9 4.73 6.09 -13.27
CA PHE A 9 3.35 6.04 -12.76
C PHE A 9 3.26 5.16 -11.52
N GLY A 10 3.80 3.93 -11.55
CA GLY A 10 3.80 3.03 -10.39
C GLY A 10 4.50 3.63 -9.17
N ALA A 11 5.66 4.29 -9.37
CA ALA A 11 6.35 4.94 -8.26
C ALA A 11 5.55 6.14 -7.70
N ALA A 12 4.96 6.98 -8.55
CA ALA A 12 4.25 8.19 -8.13
C ALA A 12 2.89 7.89 -7.48
N SER A 13 2.23 6.79 -7.87
CA SER A 13 0.89 6.45 -7.37
C SER A 13 0.85 6.25 -5.84
N GLY A 14 1.96 5.80 -5.23
CA GLY A 14 2.07 5.71 -3.76
C GLY A 14 2.06 7.07 -3.04
N ALA A 15 2.64 8.11 -3.64
CA ALA A 15 2.56 9.45 -3.06
C ALA A 15 1.14 10.02 -3.17
N VAL A 16 0.48 9.83 -4.31
CA VAL A 16 -0.91 10.23 -4.51
C VAL A 16 -1.84 9.48 -3.56
N PHE A 17 -1.66 8.16 -3.41
CA PHE A 17 -2.36 7.35 -2.40
C PHE A 17 -2.23 7.96 -1.01
N ALA A 18 -1.00 8.24 -0.57
CA ALA A 18 -0.74 8.75 0.78
C ALA A 18 -1.42 10.11 1.02
N ILE A 19 -1.35 11.02 0.05
CA ILE A 19 -1.99 12.34 0.14
C ILE A 19 -3.50 12.20 0.17
N VAL A 20 -4.09 11.44 -0.76
CA VAL A 20 -5.55 11.29 -0.86
C VAL A 20 -6.10 10.59 0.39
N LEU A 21 -5.42 9.56 0.88
CA LEU A 21 -5.84 8.86 2.08
C LEU A 21 -5.75 9.77 3.31
N PHE A 22 -4.67 10.55 3.45
CA PHE A 22 -4.52 11.50 4.54
C PHE A 22 -5.62 12.56 4.56
N VAL A 23 -5.92 13.14 3.39
CA VAL A 23 -7.02 14.14 3.25
C VAL A 23 -8.38 13.49 3.51
N ALA A 24 -8.62 12.28 3.00
CA ALA A 24 -9.86 11.55 3.24
C ALA A 24 -10.06 11.18 4.71
N SER A 25 -9.00 11.06 5.51
CA SER A 25 -9.07 10.76 6.95
C SER A 25 -9.36 11.99 7.84
N GLY A 26 -9.31 13.21 7.31
CA GLY A 26 -9.12 14.45 8.08
C GLY A 26 -10.39 15.09 8.62
N SER A 27 -11.57 15.12 8.30
CA SER A 27 -12.68 15.88 8.88
C SER A 27 -13.94 15.06 9.20
N GLY A 28 -14.55 15.35 10.36
CA GLY A 28 -15.67 14.59 10.92
C GLY A 28 -17.08 14.93 10.42
N ASP A 29 -17.24 15.85 9.46
CA ASP A 29 -18.57 16.30 9.01
C ASP A 29 -19.32 15.24 8.21
N ALA A 30 -20.51 14.88 8.64
CA ALA A 30 -21.39 13.89 8.03
C ALA A 30 -21.72 14.20 6.54
N ALA A 31 -21.76 15.49 6.18
CA ALA A 31 -22.03 15.92 4.80
C ALA A 31 -21.00 15.42 3.78
N TYR A 32 -19.78 15.06 4.23
CA TYR A 32 -18.70 14.60 3.36
C TYR A 32 -18.44 13.10 3.39
N LEU A 33 -19.27 12.29 4.03
CA LEU A 33 -19.06 10.84 4.17
C LEU A 33 -18.94 10.14 2.82
N ALA A 34 -19.85 10.38 1.87
CA ALA A 34 -19.80 9.72 0.57
C ALA A 34 -18.61 10.16 -0.30
N PRO A 35 -18.31 11.46 -0.46
CA PRO A 35 -17.09 11.89 -1.16
C PRO A 35 -15.80 11.33 -0.54
N ARG A 36 -15.73 11.23 0.78
CA ARG A 36 -14.59 10.66 1.50
C ARG A 36 -14.44 9.16 1.28
N ALA A 37 -15.54 8.41 1.32
CA ALA A 37 -15.52 6.98 1.03
C ALA A 37 -15.03 6.72 -0.42
N ILE A 38 -15.52 7.50 -1.39
CA ILE A 38 -15.07 7.40 -2.78
C ILE A 38 -13.59 7.78 -2.91
N ALA A 39 -13.15 8.86 -2.26
CA ALA A 39 -11.74 9.27 -2.27
C ALA A 39 -10.85 8.21 -1.61
N GLY A 40 -11.30 7.62 -0.50
CA GLY A 40 -10.62 6.50 0.15
C GLY A 40 -10.48 5.28 -0.76
N LEU A 41 -11.54 4.89 -1.46
CA LEU A 41 -11.52 3.80 -2.44
C LEU A 41 -10.55 4.09 -3.60
N ALA A 42 -10.59 5.31 -4.13
CA ALA A 42 -9.66 5.73 -5.18
C ALA A 42 -8.20 5.69 -4.70
N ALA A 43 -7.94 6.13 -3.46
CA ALA A 43 -6.63 6.02 -2.83
C ALA A 43 -6.17 4.56 -2.74
N LEU A 44 -7.01 3.67 -2.20
CA LEU A 44 -6.68 2.24 -2.10
C LEU A 44 -6.39 1.60 -3.46
N ALA A 45 -7.15 1.97 -4.50
CA ALA A 45 -6.89 1.53 -5.87
C ALA A 45 -5.51 2.01 -6.39
N LEU A 46 -5.09 3.23 -6.04
CA LEU A 46 -3.77 3.77 -6.39
C LEU A 46 -2.61 3.11 -5.65
N PHE A 47 -2.86 2.49 -4.50
CA PHE A 47 -1.85 1.72 -3.79
C PHE A 47 -1.42 0.47 -4.54
N VAL A 48 -2.33 -0.16 -5.30
CA VAL A 48 -2.05 -1.40 -6.04
C VAL A 48 -0.90 -1.25 -7.05
N PRO A 49 -0.91 -0.27 -7.97
CA PRO A 49 0.20 -0.09 -8.90
C PRO A 49 1.51 0.32 -8.19
N PHE A 50 1.45 1.05 -7.07
CA PHE A 50 2.62 1.32 -6.25
C PHE A 50 3.21 0.03 -5.68
N LEU A 51 2.38 -0.81 -5.05
CA LEU A 51 2.80 -2.08 -4.46
C LEU A 51 3.39 -3.01 -5.53
N ALA A 52 2.73 -3.13 -6.68
CA ALA A 52 3.21 -3.94 -7.79
C ALA A 52 4.58 -3.46 -8.29
N TYR A 53 4.76 -2.13 -8.43
CA TYR A 53 6.04 -1.56 -8.82
C TYR A 53 7.13 -1.79 -7.76
N LEU A 54 6.85 -1.54 -6.48
CA LEU A 54 7.78 -1.79 -5.38
C LEU A 54 8.21 -3.25 -5.34
N CYS A 55 7.24 -4.18 -5.42
CA CYS A 55 7.54 -5.61 -5.43
C CYS A 55 8.33 -6.04 -6.67
N SER A 56 8.11 -5.43 -7.84
CA SER A 56 8.93 -5.71 -9.02
C SER A 56 10.39 -5.29 -8.84
N VAL A 57 10.62 -4.16 -8.16
CA VAL A 57 11.97 -3.69 -7.80
C VAL A 57 12.66 -4.64 -6.83
N LEU A 58 11.95 -5.09 -5.80
CA LEU A 58 12.48 -6.04 -4.81
C LEU A 58 12.78 -7.39 -5.47
N ARG A 59 11.85 -7.92 -6.27
CA ARG A 59 12.01 -9.19 -6.98
C ARG A 59 13.22 -9.18 -7.91
N ALA A 60 13.43 -8.08 -8.63
CA ALA A 60 14.60 -7.93 -9.48
C ALA A 60 15.93 -7.94 -8.69
N ALA A 61 15.91 -7.57 -7.42
CA ALA A 61 17.06 -7.59 -6.55
C ALA A 61 17.23 -8.92 -5.80
N GLU A 62 16.15 -9.66 -5.51
CA GLU A 62 16.18 -10.99 -4.90
C GLU A 62 16.70 -12.06 -5.89
N GLY A 63 16.59 -11.84 -7.19
CA GLY A 63 16.96 -12.81 -8.21
C GLY A 63 15.90 -13.91 -8.40
N ASP A 64 16.38 -15.17 -8.55
CA ASP A 64 15.52 -16.30 -8.92
C ASP A 64 14.49 -16.68 -7.84
N ASP A 65 14.83 -16.51 -6.57
CA ASP A 65 13.94 -16.90 -5.48
C ASP A 65 12.71 -15.97 -5.36
N GLY A 66 12.87 -14.66 -5.33
CA GLY A 66 11.83 -13.62 -5.36
C GLY A 66 10.60 -13.84 -4.46
N TRP A 67 10.72 -14.71 -3.43
CA TRP A 67 9.58 -15.15 -2.62
C TRP A 67 9.11 -14.07 -1.63
N LEU A 68 10.02 -13.25 -1.09
CA LEU A 68 9.67 -12.16 -0.18
C LEU A 68 8.88 -11.08 -0.94
N ALA A 69 9.32 -10.69 -2.14
CA ALA A 69 8.59 -9.75 -2.99
C ALA A 69 7.20 -10.30 -3.37
N THR A 70 7.10 -11.61 -3.64
CA THR A 70 5.83 -12.27 -3.93
C THR A 70 4.92 -12.27 -2.70
N THR A 71 5.45 -12.61 -1.52
CA THR A 71 4.72 -12.56 -0.25
C THR A 71 4.21 -11.15 0.03
N ALA A 72 5.05 -10.13 -0.16
CA ALA A 72 4.66 -8.74 0.02
C ALA A 72 3.51 -8.34 -0.92
N LEU A 73 3.57 -8.73 -2.19
CA LEU A 73 2.53 -8.45 -3.17
C LEU A 73 1.20 -9.11 -2.80
N VAL A 74 1.24 -10.41 -2.49
CA VAL A 74 0.03 -11.18 -2.15
C VAL A 74 -0.59 -10.65 -0.86
N ALA A 75 0.19 -10.54 0.21
CA ALA A 75 -0.30 -10.06 1.49
C ALA A 75 -0.82 -8.62 1.41
N GLY A 76 -0.10 -7.73 0.73
CA GLY A 76 -0.54 -6.35 0.54
C GLY A 76 -1.84 -6.25 -0.26
N THR A 77 -1.98 -7.06 -1.32
CA THR A 77 -3.21 -7.13 -2.12
C THR A 77 -4.39 -7.63 -1.28
N VAL A 78 -4.19 -8.67 -0.48
CA VAL A 78 -5.24 -9.19 0.44
C VAL A 78 -5.68 -8.10 1.42
N GLY A 79 -4.73 -7.41 2.08
CA GLY A 79 -5.05 -6.36 3.04
C GLY A 79 -5.86 -5.22 2.42
N ILE A 80 -5.45 -4.76 1.24
CA ILE A 80 -6.17 -3.70 0.50
C ILE A 80 -7.55 -4.18 0.05
N THR A 81 -7.68 -5.42 -0.43
CA THR A 81 -8.97 -5.97 -0.85
C THR A 81 -9.95 -6.05 0.31
N VAL A 82 -9.51 -6.52 1.47
CA VAL A 82 -10.33 -6.55 2.69
C VAL A 82 -10.80 -5.13 3.04
N LYS A 83 -9.89 -4.14 3.00
CA LYS A 83 -10.26 -2.75 3.30
C LYS A 83 -11.21 -2.14 2.25
N ILE A 84 -11.05 -2.43 0.98
CA ILE A 84 -11.99 -2.00 -0.07
C ILE A 84 -13.39 -2.59 0.19
N VAL A 85 -13.48 -3.89 0.47
CA VAL A 85 -14.76 -4.56 0.72
C VAL A 85 -15.43 -4.01 1.99
N SER A 86 -14.66 -3.66 3.03
CA SER A 86 -15.21 -3.11 4.28
C SER A 86 -15.91 -1.77 4.10
N THR A 87 -15.67 -1.03 3.03
CA THR A 87 -16.39 0.23 2.77
C THR A 87 -17.78 0.04 2.18
N ALA A 88 -18.14 -1.17 1.73
CA ALA A 88 -19.44 -1.45 1.12
C ALA A 88 -20.62 -1.19 2.06
N PRO A 89 -20.60 -1.56 3.36
CA PRO A 89 -21.67 -1.23 4.30
C PRO A 89 -21.90 0.28 4.45
N ALA A 90 -20.87 1.09 4.55
CA ALA A 90 -21.00 2.55 4.66
C ALA A 90 -21.69 3.15 3.42
N LEU A 91 -21.31 2.67 2.23
CA LEU A 91 -21.97 3.09 0.99
C LEU A 91 -23.44 2.64 0.91
N ALA A 92 -23.75 1.45 1.42
CA ALA A 92 -25.12 0.94 1.47
C ALA A 92 -26.00 1.78 2.40
N LEU A 93 -25.51 2.14 3.59
CA LEU A 93 -26.20 3.03 4.54
C LEU A 93 -26.51 4.38 3.91
N HIS A 94 -25.52 4.98 3.24
CA HIS A 94 -25.69 6.25 2.56
C HIS A 94 -26.76 6.19 1.46
N ARG A 95 -26.74 5.12 0.63
CA ARG A 95 -27.75 4.91 -0.44
C ARG A 95 -29.14 4.67 0.10
N ALA A 96 -29.26 3.98 1.23
CA ALA A 96 -30.53 3.68 1.86
C ALA A 96 -31.07 4.85 2.70
N HIS A 97 -30.37 5.98 2.76
CA HIS A 97 -30.72 7.15 3.58
C HIS A 97 -31.00 6.80 5.06
N ILE A 98 -30.25 5.83 5.60
CA ILE A 98 -30.38 5.41 7.00
C ILE A 98 -29.73 6.46 7.89
N ALA A 99 -30.54 6.98 8.83
CA ALA A 99 -30.08 8.03 9.74
C ALA A 99 -28.96 7.53 10.66
N ASP A 100 -28.03 8.45 10.96
CA ASP A 100 -26.95 8.22 11.92
C ASP A 100 -27.54 7.88 13.31
N GLY A 101 -26.79 7.07 14.07
CA GLY A 101 -27.17 6.68 15.43
C GLY A 101 -28.19 5.56 15.53
N THR A 102 -28.71 5.04 14.42
CA THR A 102 -29.56 3.83 14.42
C THR A 102 -28.74 2.61 14.84
N GLN A 103 -29.41 1.56 15.32
CA GLN A 103 -28.76 0.30 15.68
C GLN A 103 -28.07 -0.34 14.47
N LEU A 104 -28.67 -0.21 13.27
CA LEU A 104 -28.10 -0.69 12.02
C LEU A 104 -26.82 0.07 11.65
N HIS A 105 -26.81 1.39 11.82
CA HIS A 105 -25.62 2.21 11.59
C HIS A 105 -24.47 1.77 12.48
N ARG A 106 -24.71 1.60 13.79
CA ARG A 106 -23.70 1.12 14.75
C ARG A 106 -23.16 -0.27 14.42
N LEU A 107 -24.02 -1.16 13.93
CA LEU A 107 -23.58 -2.51 13.51
C LEU A 107 -22.64 -2.43 12.31
N PHE A 108 -22.94 -1.60 11.33
CA PHE A 108 -22.10 -1.45 10.15
C PHE A 108 -20.77 -0.74 10.45
N ASP A 109 -20.76 0.22 11.36
CA ASP A 109 -19.53 0.84 11.87
C ASP A 109 -18.64 -0.20 12.58
N ALA A 110 -19.24 -1.06 13.39
CA ALA A 110 -18.50 -2.14 14.04
C ALA A 110 -17.94 -3.16 13.02
N LEU A 111 -18.67 -3.45 11.95
CA LEU A 111 -18.19 -4.31 10.86
C LEU A 111 -17.01 -3.68 10.09
N ASP A 112 -17.08 -2.39 9.77
CA ASP A 112 -15.94 -1.69 9.14
C ASP A 112 -14.72 -1.65 10.06
N GLY A 113 -14.95 -1.38 11.35
CA GLY A 113 -13.88 -1.43 12.36
C GLY A 113 -13.23 -2.80 12.43
N GLY A 114 -14.02 -3.88 12.53
CA GLY A 114 -13.55 -5.25 12.55
C GLY A 114 -12.76 -5.63 11.27
N ALA A 115 -13.30 -5.29 10.12
CA ALA A 115 -12.63 -5.55 8.84
C ALA A 115 -11.33 -4.74 8.71
N THR A 116 -11.28 -3.53 9.27
CA THR A 116 -10.05 -2.74 9.31
C THR A 116 -8.97 -3.46 10.12
N VAL A 117 -9.30 -3.96 11.30
CA VAL A 117 -8.38 -4.75 12.13
C VAL A 117 -7.88 -5.98 11.37
N ILE A 118 -8.77 -6.73 10.72
CA ILE A 118 -8.39 -7.90 9.90
C ILE A 118 -7.42 -7.51 8.78
N ALA A 119 -7.62 -6.36 8.12
CA ALA A 119 -6.75 -5.87 7.05
C ALA A 119 -5.32 -5.51 7.54
N LEU A 120 -5.16 -5.16 8.82
CA LEU A 120 -3.85 -4.78 9.37
C LEU A 120 -2.85 -5.95 9.37
N TYR A 121 -3.30 -7.18 9.60
CA TYR A 121 -2.42 -8.35 9.63
C TYR A 121 -1.73 -8.63 8.28
N PRO A 122 -2.46 -8.78 7.16
CA PRO A 122 -1.80 -8.96 5.88
C PRO A 122 -0.96 -7.75 5.47
N LEU A 123 -1.35 -6.51 5.82
CA LEU A 123 -0.51 -5.33 5.59
C LEU A 123 0.78 -5.37 6.43
N ALA A 124 0.72 -5.84 7.68
CA ALA A 124 1.89 -6.05 8.52
C ALA A 124 2.84 -7.09 7.90
N ILE A 125 2.30 -8.21 7.41
CA ILE A 125 3.08 -9.23 6.70
C ILE A 125 3.74 -8.65 5.44
N ALA A 126 3.00 -7.87 4.66
CA ALA A 126 3.55 -7.21 3.48
C ALA A 126 4.72 -6.28 3.83
N CYS A 127 4.56 -5.43 4.83
CA CYS A 127 5.62 -4.53 5.30
C CYS A 127 6.83 -5.30 5.85
N ALA A 128 6.62 -6.40 6.59
CA ALA A 128 7.68 -7.25 7.09
C ALA A 128 8.47 -7.92 5.95
N ALA A 129 7.77 -8.45 4.95
CA ALA A 129 8.39 -9.05 3.78
C ALA A 129 9.19 -8.03 2.96
N ILE A 130 8.66 -6.79 2.78
CA ILE A 130 9.37 -5.69 2.14
C ILE A 130 10.64 -5.34 2.93
N ALA A 131 10.54 -5.25 4.27
CA ALA A 131 11.69 -4.95 5.12
C ALA A 131 12.77 -6.02 5.00
N ALA A 132 12.39 -7.30 5.07
CA ALA A 132 13.30 -8.42 4.92
C ALA A 132 13.98 -8.41 3.55
N ALA A 133 13.23 -8.32 2.45
CA ALA A 133 13.76 -8.25 1.10
C ALA A 133 14.74 -7.07 0.94
N ALA A 134 14.36 -5.89 1.42
CA ALA A 134 15.19 -4.69 1.32
C ALA A 134 16.49 -4.77 2.14
N LEU A 135 16.45 -5.41 3.33
CA LEU A 135 17.64 -5.60 4.16
C LEU A 135 18.60 -6.63 3.57
N HIS A 136 18.06 -7.72 2.99
CA HIS A 136 18.87 -8.77 2.37
C HIS A 136 19.51 -8.34 1.06
N THR A 137 18.79 -7.57 0.24
CA THR A 137 19.23 -7.23 -1.11
C THR A 137 19.85 -5.83 -1.24
N ALA A 138 19.73 -4.99 -0.20
CA ALA A 138 20.05 -3.57 -0.25
C ALA A 138 19.34 -2.80 -1.40
N ALA A 139 18.19 -3.32 -1.88
CA ALA A 139 17.41 -2.71 -2.96
C ALA A 139 16.87 -1.33 -2.57
N LEU A 140 16.54 -1.14 -1.29
CA LEU A 140 16.14 0.12 -0.70
C LEU A 140 17.18 0.60 0.33
N PRO A 141 17.26 1.91 0.58
CA PRO A 141 18.10 2.44 1.65
C PRO A 141 17.69 1.84 3.01
N ARG A 142 18.65 1.63 3.88
CA ARG A 142 18.45 1.02 5.20
C ARG A 142 17.34 1.70 6.02
N TRP A 143 17.23 3.03 5.95
CA TRP A 143 16.20 3.76 6.69
C TRP A 143 14.78 3.43 6.20
N LEU A 144 14.58 3.18 4.90
CA LEU A 144 13.29 2.71 4.36
C LEU A 144 13.00 1.27 4.77
N ALA A 145 14.01 0.40 4.79
CA ALA A 145 13.84 -0.98 5.22
C ALA A 145 13.49 -1.06 6.72
N VAL A 146 14.18 -0.28 7.56
CA VAL A 146 13.86 -0.16 8.99
C VAL A 146 12.48 0.47 9.19
N GLY A 147 12.15 1.51 8.42
CA GLY A 147 10.81 2.12 8.44
C GLY A 147 9.70 1.11 8.11
N ALA A 148 9.92 0.22 7.13
CA ALA A 148 8.99 -0.86 6.81
C ALA A 148 8.84 -1.85 7.98
N ALA A 149 9.95 -2.23 8.64
CA ALA A 149 9.91 -3.11 9.81
C ALA A 149 9.15 -2.50 10.98
N LEU A 150 9.39 -1.22 11.28
CA LEU A 150 8.65 -0.50 12.32
C LEU A 150 7.17 -0.36 11.99
N THR A 151 6.84 -0.12 10.72
CA THR A 151 5.45 -0.08 10.25
C THR A 151 4.79 -1.44 10.39
N ALA A 152 5.48 -2.53 10.04
CA ALA A 152 4.97 -3.89 10.22
C ALA A 152 4.65 -4.19 11.68
N LEU A 153 5.57 -3.85 12.59
CA LEU A 153 5.38 -4.02 14.03
C LEU A 153 4.20 -3.19 14.54
N ALA A 154 4.12 -1.91 14.15
CA ALA A 154 3.03 -1.03 14.56
C ALA A 154 1.66 -1.53 14.10
N LEU A 155 1.55 -2.02 12.84
CA LEU A 155 0.32 -2.59 12.31
C LEU A 155 -0.06 -3.91 13.02
N ALA A 156 0.91 -4.78 13.30
CA ALA A 156 0.68 -6.05 14.01
C ALA A 156 0.22 -5.80 15.44
N VAL A 157 0.88 -4.89 16.17
CA VAL A 157 0.50 -4.51 17.54
C VAL A 157 -0.90 -3.89 17.56
N ASN A 158 -1.20 -2.97 16.62
CA ASN A 158 -2.53 -2.37 16.51
C ASN A 158 -3.61 -3.44 16.25
N GLY A 159 -3.34 -4.38 15.34
CA GLY A 159 -4.25 -5.51 15.10
C GLY A 159 -4.47 -6.39 16.35
N ALA A 160 -3.42 -6.65 17.12
CA ALA A 160 -3.48 -7.50 18.31
C ALA A 160 -4.34 -6.92 19.44
N PHE A 161 -4.34 -5.60 19.61
CA PHE A 161 -5.16 -4.92 20.63
C PHE A 161 -6.60 -4.65 20.17
N LEU A 162 -6.98 -5.05 18.96
CA LEU A 162 -8.33 -4.90 18.38
C LEU A 162 -8.90 -3.46 18.41
N GLU A 163 -8.05 -2.48 18.59
CA GLU A 163 -8.44 -1.07 18.57
C GLU A 163 -8.26 -0.49 17.17
N ALA A 164 -9.37 -0.45 16.41
CA ALA A 164 -9.40 0.12 15.05
C ALA A 164 -8.95 1.60 14.99
N SER A 165 -8.90 2.26 16.14
CA SER A 165 -8.63 3.70 16.27
C SER A 165 -7.18 4.08 16.57
N PHE A 166 -6.22 3.14 16.51
CA PHE A 166 -4.82 3.50 16.74
C PHE A 166 -4.23 4.21 15.51
N VAL A 167 -4.61 5.47 15.39
CA VAL A 167 -4.20 6.42 14.34
C VAL A 167 -2.69 6.42 14.06
N PRO A 168 -1.78 6.32 15.07
CA PRO A 168 -0.33 6.34 14.81
C PRO A 168 0.18 5.24 13.88
N ALA A 169 -0.35 4.02 13.96
CA ALA A 169 0.09 2.92 13.08
C ALA A 169 -0.27 3.21 11.61
N LEU A 170 -1.48 3.73 11.36
CA LEU A 170 -1.91 4.13 10.04
C LEU A 170 -1.10 5.31 9.51
N LEU A 171 -0.85 6.33 10.34
CA LEU A 171 -0.02 7.47 9.96
C LEU A 171 1.41 7.04 9.61
N LEU A 172 1.98 6.10 10.37
CA LEU A 172 3.30 5.54 10.07
C LEU A 172 3.30 4.82 8.71
N PHE A 173 2.27 4.03 8.43
CA PHE A 173 2.11 3.36 7.13
C PHE A 173 2.00 4.35 5.97
N ILE A 174 1.18 5.40 6.12
CA ILE A 174 1.03 6.47 5.12
C ILE A 174 2.36 7.20 4.90
N ALA A 175 3.03 7.61 5.98
CA ALA A 175 4.30 8.33 5.93
C ALA A 175 5.40 7.49 5.28
N TRP A 176 5.48 6.20 5.64
CA TRP A 176 6.43 5.27 5.04
C TRP A 176 6.15 5.08 3.54
N THR A 177 4.88 4.85 3.15
CA THR A 177 4.49 4.69 1.75
C THR A 177 4.85 5.95 0.93
N PHE A 178 4.58 7.12 1.48
CA PHE A 178 4.95 8.40 0.86
C PHE A 178 6.46 8.53 0.66
N ALA A 179 7.24 8.25 1.69
CA ALA A 179 8.70 8.31 1.64
C ALA A 179 9.28 7.31 0.63
N ALA A 180 8.78 6.08 0.61
CA ALA A 180 9.18 5.05 -0.33
C ALA A 180 8.84 5.46 -1.78
N SER A 181 7.64 6.01 -2.00
CA SER A 181 7.20 6.51 -3.30
C SER A 181 8.10 7.63 -3.83
N ILE A 182 8.43 8.62 -2.99
CA ILE A 182 9.36 9.72 -3.38
C ILE A 182 10.74 9.16 -3.70
N HIS A 183 11.25 8.26 -2.87
CA HIS A 183 12.56 7.66 -3.11
C HIS A 183 12.61 6.93 -4.45
N LEU A 184 11.63 6.09 -4.73
CA LEU A 184 11.53 5.33 -5.98
C LEU A 184 11.35 6.24 -7.20
N SER A 185 10.57 7.32 -7.08
CA SER A 185 10.36 8.29 -8.16
C SER A 185 11.64 9.07 -8.52
N ARG A 186 12.51 9.33 -7.53
CA ARG A 186 13.79 10.04 -7.73
C ARG A 186 14.89 9.13 -8.29
N LYS A 187 14.84 7.84 -7.97
CA LYS A 187 15.77 6.86 -8.46
C LYS A 187 15.44 6.59 -9.93
N THR A 188 16.04 7.37 -10.85
CA THR A 188 16.01 7.03 -12.28
C THR A 188 16.70 5.68 -12.42
N TRP A 189 15.92 4.62 -12.52
CA TRP A 189 16.43 3.28 -12.76
C TRP A 189 17.13 3.28 -14.10
N ARG A 190 18.46 3.34 -14.06
CA ARG A 190 19.29 2.94 -15.18
C ARG A 190 19.18 1.41 -15.22
N VAL A 191 18.29 0.89 -16.07
CA VAL A 191 18.38 -0.50 -16.49
C VAL A 191 19.79 -0.69 -17.00
N PRO A 192 20.62 -1.59 -16.45
CA PRO A 192 21.93 -1.86 -17.01
C PRO A 192 21.74 -2.30 -18.45
N GLY A 193 22.21 -1.51 -19.41
CA GLY A 193 22.08 -1.76 -20.86
C GLY A 193 22.85 -2.98 -21.36
N ARG A 194 23.14 -3.96 -20.50
CA ARG A 194 23.91 -5.17 -20.81
C ARG A 194 23.13 -6.30 -21.48
N MET A 195 21.76 -6.24 -21.45
CA MET A 195 20.99 -7.33 -22.08
C MET A 195 20.71 -7.13 -23.57
N LEU A 196 20.84 -5.90 -24.11
CA LEU A 196 20.59 -5.68 -25.53
C LEU A 196 21.86 -5.78 -26.42
N ALA A 197 23.05 -5.65 -25.82
CA ALA A 197 24.30 -5.83 -26.55
C ALA A 197 24.60 -7.30 -26.92
N GLY A 198 23.96 -8.27 -26.25
CA GLY A 198 24.13 -9.69 -26.54
C GLY A 198 23.27 -10.20 -27.71
N VAL A 199 22.18 -9.51 -28.05
CA VAL A 199 21.27 -9.94 -29.13
C VAL A 199 21.75 -9.46 -30.48
N GLU A 200 22.41 -8.31 -30.56
CA GLU A 200 22.99 -7.82 -31.83
C GLU A 200 24.27 -8.57 -32.24
N ALA A 201 24.99 -9.15 -31.28
CA ALA A 201 26.18 -9.94 -31.59
C ALA A 201 25.87 -11.34 -32.19
N VAL A 202 24.66 -11.85 -32.04
CA VAL A 202 24.24 -13.17 -32.55
C VAL A 202 23.58 -13.10 -33.93
N SER A 203 23.12 -11.92 -34.37
CA SER A 203 22.48 -11.75 -35.69
C SER A 203 23.45 -11.33 -36.80
N GLY A 204 24.73 -11.24 -36.56
CA GLY A 204 25.76 -10.77 -37.47
C GLY A 204 26.72 -11.84 -38.02
N ASN A 205 26.39 -13.15 -37.90
CA ASN A 205 27.15 -14.24 -38.55
C ASN A 205 26.27 -15.04 -39.50
#